data_51331ab2852e9fe61ae128f2880e72b9
#
_entry.id   51331ab2852e9fe61ae128f2880e72b9
#
_cell.length_a   1.000
_cell.length_b   1.000
_cell.length_c   1.000
_cell.angle_alpha   90.00
_cell.angle_beta   90.00
_cell.angle_gamma   90.00
#
_symmetry.space_group_name_H-M   'P 1'
#
loop_
_entity.id
_entity.type
_entity.pdbx_description
1 polymer ?
#
loop_
_entity_poly.entity_id
_entity_poly.type
_entity_poly.pdbx_seq_one_letter_code
_entity_poly.pdbx_strand_id
1 'polypeptide(L)'
;MIVRHRGTRRDRGGRAGRTDARGREWTAATIGQRAVTTRGSRFDRVARASVVAGLLLAGADAAFADTATAPAAADSAPASTCTAKRPTVLFNRWQEDWSVLANPCVPRAPLDGLKYIPLGNDPSSYLSLGVNLRERLETNDAPLFGIGSAQSDTYLIQRVEVHADAHLGQHWQFFVQLQDDRAFGKNTISPVDRNPLDLEQAFATYTGALGGGTFKFRVGRQEMAFDLQRFIAARDGPNVRQAFDALWADYEYQKWRFIAYATQPVQNRTVSAFDDVSNRDLTFSGVRFERQAVGPGDLSGYWSRYNRSNARFLDASGAERRDVWDLRYTGTQGRFDWDLETMLQTGTVGSSSIRAWALGSIAGYRLDAPWSPRVALQVDAASGDRHPHDGRIGTFNPLFPNGYYFTLAGFTGYSNLIHVKPSVTLKPSPNLALLGALGFQWRETTGDAVYQQGNAVVPGTAGKGGLWTGMYVQLRADWTIAANLIGAIEAVHFQVGDAIRQAGGHNADYVGVELKYGW
;
A
#
# COMPACT_ATOMS: atom_id res chain seq x y z
N MET A 1 70.33 17.31 9.92
CA MET A 1 71.16 16.45 10.81
C MET A 1 70.43 15.12 10.78
N ILE A 2 70.74 14.24 9.80
CA ILE A 2 71.65 13.11 9.93
C ILE A 2 71.14 12.16 11.06
N VAL A 3 70.78 10.87 10.87
CA VAL A 3 71.29 9.81 9.98
C VAL A 3 70.30 8.64 9.93
N ARG A 4 70.29 7.97 8.83
CA ARG A 4 69.86 6.63 8.47
C ARG A 4 70.34 5.52 9.43
N HIS A 5 69.56 4.40 9.54
CA HIS A 5 70.13 3.12 9.06
C HIS A 5 69.06 2.01 8.88
N ARG A 6 69.30 1.28 7.82
CA ARG A 6 68.75 0.03 7.29
C ARG A 6 69.18 -1.21 8.07
N GLY A 7 68.48 -2.30 7.87
CA GLY A 7 68.98 -3.70 8.04
C GLY A 7 67.78 -4.67 8.18
N THR A 8 67.31 -5.31 7.28
CA THR A 8 67.41 -6.54 6.46
C THR A 8 67.59 -7.84 7.27
N ARG A 9 66.69 -8.77 6.91
CA ARG A 9 66.83 -10.23 6.70
C ARG A 9 66.43 -11.20 7.79
N ARG A 10 65.46 -12.07 7.44
CA ARG A 10 65.46 -13.55 7.36
C ARG A 10 65.82 -14.33 8.66
N ASP A 11 65.21 -15.36 9.04
CA ASP A 11 64.66 -16.57 8.46
C ASP A 11 64.16 -17.51 9.58
N ARG A 12 63.22 -18.38 9.24
CA ARG A 12 63.02 -19.74 9.74
C ARG A 12 62.69 -20.09 11.19
N GLY A 13 61.52 -20.70 11.35
CA GLY A 13 61.47 -22.10 11.77
C GLY A 13 60.99 -22.38 13.18
N GLY A 14 59.96 -23.18 13.32
CA GLY A 14 59.74 -23.93 14.55
C GLY A 14 58.31 -24.33 14.82
N ARG A 15 57.99 -25.55 14.44
CA ARG A 15 56.81 -26.35 14.85
C ARG A 15 56.72 -26.56 16.34
N ALA A 16 55.49 -26.58 16.87
CA ALA A 16 54.90 -27.54 17.82
C ALA A 16 53.54 -27.00 18.21
N GLY A 17 52.38 -27.55 17.96
CA GLY A 17 51.96 -28.93 18.21
C GLY A 17 51.33 -29.04 19.60
N ARG A 18 50.00 -28.87 19.70
CA ARG A 18 49.20 -29.56 20.72
C ARG A 18 47.78 -29.75 20.27
N THR A 19 47.42 -30.99 20.05
CA THR A 19 46.14 -31.66 19.90
C THR A 19 45.31 -31.60 21.18
N ASP A 20 43.95 -31.46 21.04
CA ASP A 20 42.97 -32.36 21.67
C ASP A 20 41.62 -32.13 20.98
N ALA A 21 41.16 -33.04 20.33
CA ALA A 21 40.33 -34.24 20.51
C ALA A 21 38.82 -33.92 20.55
N ARG A 22 38.15 -34.08 19.42
CA ARG A 22 37.08 -35.05 19.16
C ARG A 22 36.59 -34.94 17.74
N GLY A 23 37.06 -35.86 16.92
CA GLY A 23 36.68 -36.06 15.54
C GLY A 23 35.29 -36.67 15.38
N ARG A 24 34.68 -36.31 14.27
CA ARG A 24 33.89 -37.24 13.41
C ARG A 24 33.95 -36.75 11.98
N GLU A 25 34.73 -37.42 11.18
CA GLU A 25 34.66 -37.44 9.72
C GLU A 25 33.35 -38.05 9.29
N TRP A 26 32.70 -37.45 8.29
CA TRP A 26 31.77 -38.13 7.43
C TRP A 26 32.30 -38.09 6.01
N THR A 27 32.75 -39.22 5.56
CA THR A 27 33.17 -39.52 4.21
C THR A 27 31.97 -39.48 3.24
N ALA A 28 32.22 -38.90 2.07
CA ALA A 28 31.36 -38.92 0.93
C ALA A 28 31.18 -40.35 0.40
N ALA A 29 29.95 -40.80 0.27
CA ALA A 29 29.59 -41.95 -0.55
C ALA A 29 28.74 -41.51 -1.73
N THR A 30 29.31 -41.57 -2.90
CA THR A 30 28.68 -41.41 -4.22
C THR A 30 27.78 -42.60 -4.50
N ILE A 31 26.47 -42.39 -4.59
CA ILE A 31 25.55 -43.34 -5.23
C ILE A 31 24.73 -42.55 -6.25
N GLY A 32 25.01 -42.81 -7.52
CA GLY A 32 24.22 -42.32 -8.63
C GLY A 32 22.85 -43.00 -8.67
N GLN A 33 21.81 -42.18 -8.58
CA GLN A 33 20.48 -42.58 -9.09
C GLN A 33 19.98 -41.49 -10.03
N ARG A 34 19.79 -41.88 -11.29
CA ARG A 34 19.07 -41.11 -12.30
C ARG A 34 17.62 -40.90 -11.81
N ALA A 35 17.32 -39.71 -11.30
CA ALA A 35 15.95 -39.26 -11.12
C ALA A 35 15.46 -38.71 -12.46
N VAL A 36 14.50 -39.36 -13.05
CA VAL A 36 13.65 -38.82 -14.13
C VAL A 36 12.82 -37.73 -13.48
N THR A 37 13.22 -36.46 -13.66
CA THR A 37 12.43 -35.32 -13.26
C THR A 37 11.29 -35.13 -14.27
N THR A 38 10.11 -35.60 -13.92
CA THR A 38 8.88 -35.07 -14.49
C THR A 38 8.73 -33.64 -13.91
N ARG A 39 9.01 -32.66 -14.74
CA ARG A 39 8.61 -31.26 -14.50
C ARG A 39 7.09 -31.21 -14.44
N GLY A 40 6.51 -31.37 -13.25
CA GLY A 40 5.14 -30.92 -12.99
C GLY A 40 5.12 -29.41 -13.13
N SER A 41 4.36 -28.90 -14.07
CA SER A 41 4.31 -27.48 -14.39
C SER A 41 3.89 -26.70 -13.16
N ARG A 42 4.55 -25.57 -12.90
CA ARG A 42 4.17 -24.62 -11.82
C ARG A 42 2.70 -24.17 -11.93
N PHE A 43 2.12 -24.27 -13.12
CA PHE A 43 0.70 -24.00 -13.39
C PHE A 43 -0.26 -24.92 -12.63
N ASP A 44 0.06 -26.21 -12.44
CA ASP A 44 -0.84 -27.13 -11.73
C ASP A 44 -1.03 -26.81 -10.24
N ARG A 45 -0.04 -26.15 -9.59
CA ARG A 45 -0.17 -25.76 -8.18
C ARG A 45 -0.96 -24.47 -8.01
N VAL A 46 -0.80 -23.52 -8.92
CA VAL A 46 -1.57 -22.26 -8.94
C VAL A 46 -3.03 -22.56 -9.28
N ALA A 47 -3.28 -23.44 -10.27
CA ALA A 47 -4.64 -23.84 -10.64
C ALA A 47 -5.40 -24.55 -9.52
N ARG A 48 -4.72 -25.34 -8.66
CA ARG A 48 -5.37 -26.02 -7.51
C ARG A 48 -5.73 -25.06 -6.37
N ALA A 49 -4.95 -24.01 -6.15
CA ALA A 49 -5.29 -22.97 -5.18
C ALA A 49 -6.48 -22.12 -5.64
N SER A 50 -6.54 -21.80 -6.94
CA SER A 50 -7.65 -21.04 -7.55
C SER A 50 -8.97 -21.82 -7.57
N VAL A 51 -8.93 -23.15 -7.67
CA VAL A 51 -10.15 -24.01 -7.64
C VAL A 51 -10.81 -24.02 -6.26
N VAL A 52 -10.04 -23.92 -5.17
CA VAL A 52 -10.60 -23.86 -3.81
C VAL A 52 -11.28 -22.50 -3.56
N ALA A 53 -10.70 -21.40 -4.05
CA ALA A 53 -11.32 -20.07 -3.98
C ALA A 53 -12.57 -19.97 -4.88
N GLY A 54 -12.55 -20.58 -6.07
CA GLY A 54 -13.68 -20.63 -6.99
C GLY A 54 -14.89 -21.43 -6.46
N LEU A 55 -14.64 -22.49 -5.70
CA LEU A 55 -15.71 -23.32 -5.09
C LEU A 55 -16.45 -22.61 -3.94
N LEU A 56 -15.78 -21.69 -3.22
CA LEU A 56 -16.43 -20.87 -2.20
C LEU A 56 -17.31 -19.75 -2.80
N LEU A 57 -17.00 -19.30 -4.03
CA LEU A 57 -17.80 -18.30 -4.75
C LEU A 57 -18.98 -18.91 -5.51
N ALA A 58 -18.87 -20.18 -5.98
CA ALA A 58 -19.94 -20.87 -6.70
C ALA A 58 -21.11 -21.33 -5.82
N GLY A 59 -20.93 -21.36 -4.49
CA GLY A 59 -21.99 -21.74 -3.53
C GLY A 59 -23.02 -20.65 -3.22
N ALA A 60 -22.80 -19.41 -3.69
CA ALA A 60 -23.70 -18.27 -3.39
C ALA A 60 -24.73 -17.98 -4.50
N ASP A 61 -24.60 -18.55 -5.70
CA ASP A 61 -25.47 -18.20 -6.86
C ASP A 61 -26.59 -19.21 -7.15
N ALA A 62 -26.82 -20.22 -6.33
CA ALA A 62 -27.79 -21.31 -6.64
C ALA A 62 -29.17 -21.17 -5.97
N ALA A 63 -29.65 -19.95 -5.68
CA ALA A 63 -30.92 -19.77 -5.01
C ALA A 63 -31.83 -18.65 -5.56
N PHE A 64 -31.93 -18.47 -6.86
CA PHE A 64 -32.98 -17.63 -7.44
C PHE A 64 -33.48 -18.14 -8.78
N ALA A 65 -34.38 -19.11 -8.75
CA ALA A 65 -35.42 -19.27 -9.76
C ALA A 65 -36.54 -20.15 -9.19
N ASP A 66 -37.52 -19.53 -8.57
CA ASP A 66 -38.82 -20.17 -8.49
C ASP A 66 -39.94 -19.12 -8.64
N THR A 67 -40.68 -19.29 -9.72
CA THR A 67 -41.86 -18.52 -10.06
C THR A 67 -43.05 -19.03 -9.24
N ALA A 68 -43.58 -18.21 -8.35
CA ALA A 68 -44.83 -18.46 -7.70
C ALA A 68 -45.82 -17.35 -8.00
N THR A 69 -46.92 -17.76 -8.61
CA THR A 69 -48.17 -17.06 -8.93
C THR A 69 -48.77 -16.32 -7.73
N ALA A 70 -49.19 -15.09 -7.94
CA ALA A 70 -49.88 -14.22 -6.98
C ALA A 70 -51.29 -14.70 -6.63
N PRO A 71 -51.76 -14.51 -5.39
CA PRO A 71 -53.17 -14.30 -5.08
C PRO A 71 -53.46 -12.82 -4.80
N ALA A 72 -54.71 -12.45 -5.09
CA ALA A 72 -55.26 -11.12 -5.19
C ALA A 72 -55.29 -10.32 -3.87
N ALA A 73 -55.15 -9.01 -4.06
CA ALA A 73 -55.58 -7.82 -3.31
C ALA A 73 -56.11 -7.98 -1.89
N ALA A 74 -55.36 -7.41 -0.93
CA ALA A 74 -55.91 -6.84 0.29
C ALA A 74 -55.37 -5.42 0.45
N ASP A 75 -56.19 -4.51 0.93
CA ASP A 75 -56.06 -3.07 1.05
C ASP A 75 -54.65 -2.55 1.36
N SER A 76 -54.11 -1.74 0.46
CA SER A 76 -52.86 -1.04 0.62
C SER A 76 -53.01 0.19 1.52
N ALA A 77 -52.55 0.09 2.75
CA ALA A 77 -52.09 1.27 3.47
C ALA A 77 -50.98 1.97 2.67
N PRO A 78 -50.89 3.33 2.67
CA PRO A 78 -49.87 4.01 1.91
C PRO A 78 -48.50 3.52 2.27
N ALA A 79 -47.76 2.98 1.32
CA ALA A 79 -46.39 2.54 1.48
C ALA A 79 -45.56 3.73 1.97
N SER A 80 -45.17 3.75 3.23
CA SER A 80 -44.18 4.68 3.76
C SER A 80 -42.90 4.48 2.95
N THR A 81 -42.53 5.45 2.13
CA THR A 81 -41.31 5.40 1.34
C THR A 81 -40.12 5.32 2.30
N CYS A 82 -39.48 4.16 2.39
CA CYS A 82 -38.28 3.95 3.18
C CYS A 82 -37.15 4.79 2.62
N THR A 83 -36.75 5.84 3.34
CA THR A 83 -35.64 6.72 2.94
C THR A 83 -34.28 6.15 3.34
N ALA A 84 -34.26 5.20 4.27
CA ALA A 84 -33.03 4.56 4.75
C ALA A 84 -32.49 3.59 3.70
N LYS A 85 -31.22 3.72 3.35
CA LYS A 85 -30.54 2.86 2.39
C LYS A 85 -29.54 1.95 3.09
N ARG A 86 -29.45 0.70 2.63
CA ARG A 86 -28.42 -0.24 3.07
C ARG A 86 -27.02 0.33 2.81
N PRO A 87 -26.05 0.23 3.75
CA PRO A 87 -24.67 0.65 3.54
C PRO A 87 -23.99 -0.14 2.42
N THR A 88 -23.01 0.49 1.78
CA THR A 88 -22.09 -0.19 0.87
C THR A 88 -20.88 -0.67 1.64
N VAL A 89 -20.23 -1.73 1.13
CA VAL A 89 -18.95 -2.19 1.65
C VAL A 89 -17.89 -1.13 1.37
N LEU A 90 -17.21 -0.64 2.42
CA LEU A 90 -16.19 0.39 2.33
C LEU A 90 -14.78 -0.22 2.39
N PHE A 91 -13.79 0.54 1.93
CA PHE A 91 -12.38 0.18 2.07
C PHE A 91 -11.98 0.07 3.55
N ASN A 92 -12.32 1.09 4.36
CA ASN A 92 -12.16 1.07 5.80
C ASN A 92 -13.43 0.54 6.44
N ARG A 93 -13.46 -0.74 6.77
CA ARG A 93 -14.65 -1.44 7.26
C ARG A 93 -15.21 -0.85 8.55
N TRP A 94 -14.38 -0.26 9.41
CA TRP A 94 -14.78 0.41 10.65
C TRP A 94 -15.55 1.75 10.44
N GLN A 95 -15.66 2.22 9.20
CA GLN A 95 -16.47 3.39 8.83
C GLN A 95 -17.90 3.02 8.41
N GLU A 96 -18.22 1.74 8.32
CA GLU A 96 -19.55 1.26 7.96
C GLU A 96 -20.51 1.42 9.14
N ASP A 97 -21.69 1.99 8.90
CA ASP A 97 -22.78 2.08 9.88
C ASP A 97 -23.90 1.12 9.49
N TRP A 98 -23.96 -0.02 10.17
CA TRP A 98 -24.98 -1.04 9.98
C TRP A 98 -26.19 -0.88 10.90
N SER A 99 -26.25 0.15 11.76
CA SER A 99 -27.39 0.42 12.65
C SER A 99 -28.69 0.66 11.87
N VAL A 100 -28.59 1.08 10.62
CA VAL A 100 -29.72 1.25 9.69
C VAL A 100 -30.54 -0.05 9.52
N LEU A 101 -29.93 -1.23 9.70
CA LEU A 101 -30.64 -2.53 9.64
C LEU A 101 -31.54 -2.78 10.86
N ALA A 102 -31.50 -1.94 11.90
CA ALA A 102 -32.52 -1.95 12.94
C ALA A 102 -33.90 -1.53 12.41
N ASN A 103 -33.93 -0.74 11.32
CA ASN A 103 -35.15 -0.31 10.69
C ASN A 103 -35.74 -1.44 9.81
N PRO A 104 -36.94 -1.95 10.12
CA PRO A 104 -37.53 -3.05 9.36
C PRO A 104 -37.90 -2.70 7.91
N CYS A 105 -37.94 -1.42 7.54
CA CYS A 105 -38.19 -1.03 6.16
C CYS A 105 -36.98 -1.21 5.23
N VAL A 106 -35.76 -1.36 5.77
CA VAL A 106 -34.56 -1.56 4.96
C VAL A 106 -34.50 -3.00 4.44
N PRO A 107 -34.45 -3.20 3.10
CA PRO A 107 -34.35 -4.54 2.54
C PRO A 107 -33.10 -5.28 3.06
N ARG A 108 -33.27 -6.50 3.56
CA ARG A 108 -32.18 -7.33 4.03
C ARG A 108 -31.66 -8.26 2.95
N ALA A 109 -30.36 -8.32 2.79
CA ALA A 109 -29.68 -9.33 1.99
C ALA A 109 -29.39 -10.60 2.84
N PRO A 110 -29.06 -11.73 2.20
CA PRO A 110 -28.55 -12.91 2.91
C PRO A 110 -27.38 -12.54 3.81
N LEU A 111 -27.35 -13.12 5.01
CA LEU A 111 -26.32 -12.89 6.04
C LEU A 111 -26.33 -11.49 6.70
N ASP A 112 -27.23 -10.57 6.37
CA ASP A 112 -27.33 -9.26 7.05
C ASP A 112 -27.59 -9.38 8.56
N GLY A 113 -28.06 -10.53 9.03
CA GLY A 113 -28.14 -10.84 10.46
C GLY A 113 -26.77 -10.83 11.16
N LEU A 114 -25.68 -11.05 10.43
CA LEU A 114 -24.31 -10.94 10.96
C LEU A 114 -23.76 -9.52 10.83
N LYS A 115 -24.36 -8.66 10.00
CA LYS A 115 -24.02 -7.23 9.90
C LYS A 115 -24.62 -6.40 11.02
N TYR A 116 -25.74 -6.85 11.56
CA TYR A 116 -26.41 -6.19 12.67
C TYR A 116 -26.90 -7.24 13.68
N ILE A 117 -26.08 -7.47 14.70
CA ILE A 117 -26.37 -8.33 15.87
C ILE A 117 -26.62 -7.37 17.04
N PRO A 118 -27.87 -7.18 17.50
CA PRO A 118 -28.15 -6.22 18.57
C PRO A 118 -27.45 -6.62 19.88
N LEU A 119 -26.86 -5.65 20.57
CA LEU A 119 -26.22 -5.80 21.89
C LEU A 119 -27.09 -5.15 22.99
N GLY A 120 -28.40 -5.39 22.97
CA GLY A 120 -29.36 -4.83 23.90
C GLY A 120 -30.56 -4.17 23.21
N ASN A 121 -31.22 -3.24 23.90
CA ASN A 121 -32.42 -2.56 23.38
C ASN A 121 -32.13 -1.27 22.62
N ASP A 122 -30.93 -0.74 22.69
CA ASP A 122 -30.52 0.46 21.97
C ASP A 122 -30.09 0.07 20.55
N PRO A 123 -30.78 0.57 19.49
CA PRO A 123 -30.41 0.26 18.09
C PRO A 123 -29.01 0.68 17.69
N SER A 124 -28.39 1.63 18.40
CA SER A 124 -27.00 2.04 18.21
C SER A 124 -25.98 1.12 18.87
N SER A 125 -26.44 0.11 19.61
CA SER A 125 -25.58 -0.90 20.24
C SER A 125 -25.70 -2.22 19.49
N TYR A 126 -24.66 -2.53 18.69
CA TYR A 126 -24.65 -3.73 17.84
C TYR A 126 -23.23 -4.25 17.59
N LEU A 127 -23.13 -5.49 17.15
CA LEU A 127 -21.93 -6.12 16.61
C LEU A 127 -22.13 -6.36 15.12
N SER A 128 -21.14 -5.97 14.31
CA SER A 128 -21.05 -6.27 12.89
C SER A 128 -19.86 -7.17 12.60
N LEU A 129 -20.06 -8.18 11.76
CA LEU A 129 -19.00 -9.06 11.27
C LEU A 129 -18.82 -8.87 9.77
N GLY A 130 -17.61 -9.08 9.27
CA GLY A 130 -17.37 -9.01 7.84
C GLY A 130 -16.08 -9.68 7.41
N VAL A 131 -15.96 -9.84 6.10
CA VAL A 131 -14.82 -10.47 5.45
C VAL A 131 -14.44 -9.72 4.18
N ASN A 132 -13.15 -9.66 3.89
CA ASN A 132 -12.61 -9.31 2.58
C ASN A 132 -11.72 -10.45 2.09
N LEU A 133 -11.79 -10.70 0.81
CA LEU A 133 -10.90 -11.60 0.08
C LEU A 133 -10.33 -10.86 -1.13
N ARG A 134 -9.03 -10.96 -1.31
CA ARG A 134 -8.33 -10.46 -2.50
C ARG A 134 -7.44 -11.56 -3.06
N GLU A 135 -7.61 -11.83 -4.34
CA GLU A 135 -6.75 -12.70 -5.14
C GLU A 135 -6.12 -11.86 -6.25
N ARG A 136 -4.80 -11.93 -6.41
CA ARG A 136 -4.14 -11.24 -7.50
C ARG A 136 -3.01 -12.08 -8.08
N LEU A 137 -3.14 -12.41 -9.36
CA LEU A 137 -2.10 -13.03 -10.17
C LEU A 137 -1.24 -11.92 -10.79
N GLU A 138 0.05 -11.98 -10.59
CA GLU A 138 1.03 -11.06 -11.17
C GLU A 138 2.07 -11.81 -11.98
N THR A 139 2.45 -11.22 -13.10
CA THR A 139 3.62 -11.61 -13.89
C THR A 139 4.50 -10.39 -14.09
N ASN A 140 5.79 -10.51 -13.80
CA ASN A 140 6.82 -9.51 -14.06
C ASN A 140 8.02 -10.23 -14.67
N ASP A 141 8.34 -9.92 -15.93
CA ASP A 141 9.42 -10.60 -16.65
C ASP A 141 10.82 -10.11 -16.24
N ALA A 142 10.90 -8.89 -15.67
CA ALA A 142 12.15 -8.26 -15.28
C ALA A 142 12.06 -7.52 -13.92
N PRO A 143 11.87 -8.23 -12.80
CA PRO A 143 12.00 -7.61 -11.47
C PRO A 143 13.34 -6.88 -11.35
N LEU A 144 13.38 -5.68 -10.73
CA LEU A 144 14.56 -4.82 -10.69
C LEU A 144 15.14 -4.49 -12.10
N PHE A 145 14.29 -4.51 -13.14
CA PHE A 145 14.72 -4.35 -14.54
C PHE A 145 15.70 -5.45 -15.00
N GLY A 146 15.65 -6.64 -14.41
CA GLY A 146 16.57 -7.75 -14.69
C GLY A 146 18.00 -7.54 -14.17
N ILE A 147 18.25 -6.52 -13.33
CA ILE A 147 19.58 -6.26 -12.77
C ILE A 147 19.93 -7.32 -11.72
N GLY A 148 21.15 -7.83 -11.79
CA GLY A 148 21.68 -8.86 -10.89
C GLY A 148 21.13 -10.24 -11.20
N SER A 149 20.71 -10.99 -10.16
CA SER A 149 20.15 -12.35 -10.30
C SER A 149 18.62 -12.36 -10.37
N ALA A 150 17.98 -11.20 -10.55
CA ALA A 150 16.52 -11.11 -10.65
C ALA A 150 16.02 -11.85 -11.90
N GLN A 151 15.17 -12.87 -11.69
CA GLN A 151 14.55 -13.65 -12.75
C GLN A 151 13.08 -13.27 -12.89
N SER A 152 12.50 -13.54 -14.06
CA SER A 152 11.07 -13.40 -14.28
C SER A 152 10.27 -14.10 -13.17
N ASP A 153 9.20 -13.48 -12.74
CA ASP A 153 8.37 -13.95 -11.65
C ASP A 153 6.89 -14.00 -12.05
N THR A 154 6.23 -15.10 -11.73
CA THR A 154 4.78 -15.25 -11.87
C THR A 154 4.25 -15.88 -10.60
N TYR A 155 3.37 -15.17 -9.91
CA TYR A 155 2.92 -15.56 -8.59
C TYR A 155 1.49 -15.11 -8.32
N LEU A 156 0.83 -15.79 -7.39
CA LEU A 156 -0.46 -15.42 -6.83
C LEU A 156 -0.23 -14.85 -5.44
N ILE A 157 -0.81 -13.69 -5.16
CA ILE A 157 -0.97 -13.18 -3.79
C ILE A 157 -2.44 -13.24 -3.40
N GLN A 158 -2.66 -13.72 -2.18
CA GLN A 158 -3.96 -13.85 -1.55
C GLN A 158 -3.95 -13.07 -0.24
N ARG A 159 -5.00 -12.31 0.02
CA ARG A 159 -5.27 -11.64 1.29
C ARG A 159 -6.66 -12.01 1.77
N VAL A 160 -6.75 -12.52 2.97
CA VAL A 160 -8.02 -12.79 3.67
C VAL A 160 -8.07 -11.93 4.91
N GLU A 161 -9.09 -11.11 5.06
CA GLU A 161 -9.33 -10.27 6.23
C GLU A 161 -10.69 -10.62 6.83
N VAL A 162 -10.74 -10.79 8.14
CA VAL A 162 -12.00 -10.96 8.89
C VAL A 162 -12.05 -9.93 10.00
N HIS A 163 -13.22 -9.31 10.21
CA HIS A 163 -13.36 -8.29 11.24
C HIS A 163 -14.62 -8.44 12.06
N ALA A 164 -14.54 -7.88 13.28
CA ALA A 164 -15.64 -7.64 14.17
C ALA A 164 -15.63 -6.17 14.59
N ASP A 165 -16.78 -5.50 14.49
CA ASP A 165 -16.99 -4.10 14.82
C ASP A 165 -18.15 -3.98 15.80
N ALA A 166 -17.84 -3.67 17.06
CA ALA A 166 -18.81 -3.53 18.12
C ALA A 166 -19.05 -2.06 18.44
N HIS A 167 -20.28 -1.60 18.31
CA HIS A 167 -20.75 -0.28 18.73
C HIS A 167 -21.51 -0.38 20.04
N LEU A 168 -21.20 0.48 21.02
CA LEU A 168 -21.90 0.61 22.27
C LEU A 168 -22.46 2.02 22.40
N GLY A 169 -23.75 2.17 22.11
CA GLY A 169 -24.41 3.44 21.95
C GLY A 169 -23.78 4.27 20.82
N GLN A 170 -23.92 5.60 20.93
CA GLN A 170 -23.41 6.54 19.91
C GLN A 170 -21.96 6.97 20.14
N HIS A 171 -21.30 6.48 21.18
CA HIS A 171 -20.02 7.01 21.63
C HIS A 171 -18.85 6.05 21.46
N TRP A 172 -19.04 4.77 21.70
CA TRP A 172 -17.95 3.80 21.74
C TRP A 172 -18.00 2.84 20.57
N GLN A 173 -16.82 2.62 19.97
CA GLN A 173 -16.59 1.62 18.94
C GLN A 173 -15.34 0.81 19.29
N PHE A 174 -15.44 -0.51 19.14
CA PHE A 174 -14.34 -1.46 19.28
C PHE A 174 -14.22 -2.28 18.01
N PHE A 175 -13.12 -2.12 17.33
CA PHE A 175 -12.88 -2.78 16.05
C PHE A 175 -11.69 -3.73 16.14
N VAL A 176 -11.84 -4.95 15.62
CA VAL A 176 -10.77 -5.95 15.51
C VAL A 176 -10.79 -6.53 14.09
N GLN A 177 -9.64 -6.58 13.44
CA GLN A 177 -9.44 -7.19 12.12
C GLN A 177 -8.21 -8.08 12.15
N LEU A 178 -8.39 -9.33 11.77
CA LEU A 178 -7.33 -10.28 11.49
C LEU A 178 -7.10 -10.36 9.99
N GLN A 179 -5.86 -10.59 9.58
CA GLN A 179 -5.50 -10.84 8.19
C GLN A 179 -4.64 -12.09 8.06
N ASP A 180 -4.72 -12.75 6.89
CA ASP A 180 -3.82 -13.82 6.47
C ASP A 180 -3.39 -13.55 5.03
N ASP A 181 -2.11 -13.20 4.85
CA ASP A 181 -1.54 -12.83 3.57
C ASP A 181 -0.60 -13.93 3.07
N ARG A 182 -0.87 -14.45 1.90
CA ARG A 182 -0.11 -15.53 1.28
C ARG A 182 0.45 -15.10 -0.07
N ALA A 183 1.65 -15.62 -0.38
CA ALA A 183 2.24 -15.51 -1.70
C ALA A 183 2.64 -16.89 -2.19
N PHE A 184 2.15 -17.27 -3.37
CA PHE A 184 2.35 -18.59 -3.97
C PHE A 184 3.16 -18.45 -5.25
N GLY A 185 4.26 -19.19 -5.35
CA GLY A 185 5.09 -19.23 -6.55
C GLY A 185 6.07 -18.05 -6.69
N LYS A 186 6.09 -17.08 -5.78
CA LYS A 186 7.02 -15.94 -5.82
C LYS A 186 8.44 -16.38 -5.51
N ASN A 187 9.40 -15.94 -6.32
CA ASN A 187 10.81 -16.34 -6.19
C ASN A 187 11.46 -15.82 -4.90
N THR A 188 11.16 -14.59 -4.53
CA THR A 188 11.66 -13.98 -3.28
C THR A 188 10.48 -13.39 -2.50
N ILE A 189 10.26 -13.88 -1.30
CA ILE A 189 9.20 -13.42 -0.40
C ILE A 189 9.77 -12.41 0.60
N SER A 190 9.09 -11.28 0.73
CA SER A 190 9.41 -10.20 1.68
C SER A 190 8.23 -9.94 2.64
N PRO A 191 8.40 -9.13 3.69
CA PRO A 191 7.33 -8.77 4.62
C PRO A 191 6.13 -8.02 4.00
N VAL A 192 6.25 -7.53 2.77
CA VAL A 192 5.12 -6.92 2.04
C VAL A 192 4.35 -7.92 1.18
N ASP A 193 4.85 -9.15 1.07
CA ASP A 193 4.25 -10.21 0.23
C ASP A 193 3.48 -11.23 1.06
N ARG A 194 3.95 -11.50 2.28
CA ARG A 194 3.43 -12.56 3.13
C ARG A 194 3.42 -12.14 4.60
N ASN A 195 2.29 -12.36 5.25
CA ASN A 195 2.11 -12.26 6.70
C ASN A 195 1.12 -13.36 7.13
N PRO A 196 1.59 -14.46 7.78
CA PRO A 196 0.68 -15.50 8.24
C PRO A 196 -0.22 -14.95 9.34
N LEU A 197 -1.47 -15.32 9.33
CA LEU A 197 -2.53 -14.91 10.26
C LEU A 197 -2.08 -13.99 11.41
N ASP A 198 -2.34 -12.70 11.29
CA ASP A 198 -1.96 -11.71 12.31
C ASP A 198 -3.04 -10.67 12.57
N LEU A 199 -2.82 -9.86 13.61
CA LEU A 199 -3.68 -8.77 13.99
C LEU A 199 -3.36 -7.53 13.15
N GLU A 200 -4.18 -7.22 12.14
CA GLU A 200 -4.01 -6.01 11.33
C GLU A 200 -4.51 -4.77 12.05
N GLN A 201 -5.69 -4.83 12.65
CA GLN A 201 -6.25 -3.72 13.39
C GLN A 201 -6.91 -4.19 14.69
N ALA A 202 -6.69 -3.45 15.78
CA ALA A 202 -7.41 -3.60 17.04
C ALA A 202 -7.39 -2.28 17.79
N PHE A 203 -8.52 -1.59 17.84
CA PHE A 203 -8.60 -0.29 18.48
C PHE A 203 -9.96 -0.05 19.15
N ALA A 204 -9.93 0.89 20.11
CA ALA A 204 -11.10 1.50 20.70
C ALA A 204 -11.21 2.96 20.26
N THR A 205 -12.43 3.41 19.93
CA THR A 205 -12.74 4.79 19.58
C THR A 205 -13.81 5.33 20.52
N TYR A 206 -13.60 6.55 21.00
CA TYR A 206 -14.63 7.36 21.64
C TYR A 206 -14.98 8.54 20.74
N THR A 207 -16.26 8.80 20.54
CA THR A 207 -16.77 9.96 19.80
C THR A 207 -17.75 10.71 20.69
N GLY A 208 -17.59 12.03 20.78
CA GLY A 208 -18.48 12.86 21.61
C GLY A 208 -18.46 14.32 21.18
N ALA A 209 -19.42 15.09 21.70
CA ALA A 209 -19.48 16.53 21.48
C ALA A 209 -18.51 17.29 22.40
N LEU A 210 -17.79 18.26 21.89
CA LEU A 210 -16.88 19.12 22.63
C LEU A 210 -16.92 20.55 22.05
N GLY A 211 -17.27 21.55 22.85
CA GLY A 211 -17.21 22.98 22.44
C GLY A 211 -17.98 23.31 21.15
N GLY A 212 -19.09 22.62 20.88
CA GLY A 212 -19.89 22.78 19.66
C GLY A 212 -19.38 22.03 18.43
N GLY A 213 -18.28 21.31 18.56
CA GLY A 213 -17.73 20.40 17.54
C GLY A 213 -17.82 18.94 17.95
N THR A 214 -17.30 18.05 17.12
CA THR A 214 -17.19 16.62 17.37
C THR A 214 -15.75 16.27 17.69
N PHE A 215 -15.53 15.67 18.84
CA PHE A 215 -14.24 15.12 19.25
C PHE A 215 -14.26 13.61 19.10
N LYS A 216 -13.18 13.05 18.54
CA LYS A 216 -12.98 11.62 18.39
C LYS A 216 -11.58 11.26 18.89
N PHE A 217 -11.49 10.24 19.72
CA PHE A 217 -10.21 9.71 20.20
C PHE A 217 -10.15 8.21 19.91
N ARG A 218 -9.04 7.77 19.30
CA ARG A 218 -8.81 6.36 18.98
C ARG A 218 -7.46 5.92 19.52
N VAL A 219 -7.43 4.72 20.11
CA VAL A 219 -6.21 4.11 20.64
C VAL A 219 -6.14 2.65 20.24
N GLY A 220 -4.98 2.21 19.79
CA GLY A 220 -4.70 0.84 19.39
C GLY A 220 -4.07 0.73 18.01
N ARG A 221 -3.98 -0.51 17.52
CA ARG A 221 -3.46 -0.82 16.17
C ARG A 221 -4.48 -0.42 15.12
N GLN A 222 -4.08 0.41 14.17
CA GLN A 222 -4.96 0.96 13.15
C GLN A 222 -4.18 1.32 11.89
N GLU A 223 -4.85 1.30 10.75
CA GLU A 223 -4.31 1.86 9.52
C GLU A 223 -4.40 3.39 9.51
N MET A 224 -3.46 4.02 8.80
CA MET A 224 -3.44 5.45 8.55
C MET A 224 -3.25 5.72 7.07
N ALA A 225 -4.05 6.64 6.54
CA ALA A 225 -3.92 7.11 5.16
C ALA A 225 -4.29 8.59 5.09
N PHE A 226 -3.48 9.38 4.39
CA PHE A 226 -3.75 10.79 4.13
C PHE A 226 -3.92 11.01 2.63
N ASP A 227 -4.92 11.80 2.28
CA ASP A 227 -5.12 12.33 0.94
C ASP A 227 -5.17 11.25 -0.16
N LEU A 228 -4.41 11.40 -1.24
CA LEU A 228 -4.25 10.39 -2.30
C LEU A 228 -3.25 9.28 -1.94
N GLN A 229 -2.85 9.20 -0.69
CA GLN A 229 -1.93 8.19 -0.19
C GLN A 229 -0.54 8.22 -0.89
N ARG A 230 -0.11 9.38 -1.35
CA ARG A 230 1.23 9.53 -1.95
C ARG A 230 2.33 9.21 -0.95
N PHE A 231 2.19 9.71 0.29
CA PHE A 231 3.24 9.69 1.31
C PHE A 231 2.83 8.94 2.58
N ILE A 232 1.54 8.96 2.95
CA ILE A 232 1.01 8.21 4.09
C ILE A 232 -0.13 7.34 3.58
N ALA A 233 0.12 6.03 3.52
CA ALA A 233 -0.79 5.06 2.91
C ALA A 233 -1.01 3.84 3.80
N ALA A 234 -2.20 3.26 3.73
CA ALA A 234 -2.47 1.93 4.25
C ALA A 234 -1.81 0.81 3.40
N ARG A 235 -1.19 1.18 2.27
CA ARG A 235 -0.47 0.27 1.36
C ARG A 235 -1.32 -0.87 0.81
N ASP A 236 -2.50 -0.58 0.30
CA ASP A 236 -3.34 -1.62 -0.34
C ASP A 236 -2.68 -2.26 -1.57
N GLY A 237 -1.64 -1.62 -2.12
CA GLY A 237 -0.90 -2.11 -3.26
C GLY A 237 -0.20 -3.45 -3.04
N PRO A 238 0.75 -3.55 -2.14
CA PRO A 238 1.35 -4.81 -1.74
C PRO A 238 0.33 -5.80 -1.17
N ASN A 239 0.75 -7.04 -0.88
CA ASN A 239 -0.16 -7.99 -0.26
C ASN A 239 -0.43 -7.62 1.20
N VAL A 240 0.62 -7.34 1.97
CA VAL A 240 0.52 -6.96 3.39
C VAL A 240 0.32 -5.45 3.51
N ARG A 241 -0.72 -5.04 4.22
CA ARG A 241 -1.05 -3.63 4.48
C ARG A 241 -0.17 -3.06 5.59
N GLN A 242 -0.24 -1.76 5.82
CA GLN A 242 0.56 -1.09 6.84
C GLN A 242 -0.32 -0.57 7.96
N ALA A 243 -0.18 -1.17 9.12
CA ALA A 243 -0.78 -0.69 10.36
C ALA A 243 0.22 0.07 11.25
N PHE A 244 -0.34 0.79 12.22
CA PHE A 244 0.38 1.57 13.22
C PHE A 244 -0.24 1.35 14.59
N ASP A 245 0.56 1.07 15.59
CA ASP A 245 0.15 1.19 16.98
C ASP A 245 0.13 2.67 17.34
N ALA A 246 -1.06 3.23 17.62
CA ALA A 246 -1.28 4.67 17.58
C ALA A 246 -2.20 5.21 18.67
N LEU A 247 -1.93 6.46 19.04
CA LEU A 247 -2.87 7.38 19.65
C LEU A 247 -3.29 8.39 18.58
N TRP A 248 -4.59 8.58 18.42
CA TRP A 248 -5.18 9.48 17.43
C TRP A 248 -6.27 10.31 18.07
N ALA A 249 -6.16 11.62 17.96
CA ALA A 249 -7.18 12.58 18.37
C ALA A 249 -7.63 13.40 17.17
N ASP A 250 -8.92 13.59 17.01
CA ASP A 250 -9.56 14.24 15.87
C ASP A 250 -10.65 15.18 16.40
N TYR A 251 -10.65 16.43 15.94
CA TYR A 251 -11.63 17.42 16.32
C TYR A 251 -12.18 18.13 15.09
N GLU A 252 -13.47 17.97 14.86
CA GLU A 252 -14.20 18.58 13.76
C GLU A 252 -15.06 19.73 14.28
N TYR A 253 -14.87 20.93 13.72
CA TYR A 253 -15.67 22.11 14.04
C TYR A 253 -15.98 22.92 12.79
N GLN A 254 -17.24 23.00 12.42
CA GLN A 254 -17.72 23.64 11.19
C GLN A 254 -17.02 23.06 9.94
N LYS A 255 -16.18 23.86 9.28
CA LYS A 255 -15.41 23.48 8.08
C LYS A 255 -13.95 23.11 8.39
N TRP A 256 -13.57 23.07 9.66
CA TRP A 256 -12.24 22.72 10.12
C TRP A 256 -12.21 21.33 10.73
N ARG A 257 -11.11 20.65 10.50
CA ARG A 257 -10.75 19.41 11.18
C ARG A 257 -9.30 19.49 11.61
N PHE A 258 -9.03 19.12 12.84
CA PHE A 258 -7.70 19.08 13.43
C PHE A 258 -7.44 17.67 13.94
N ILE A 259 -6.29 17.13 13.57
CA ILE A 259 -5.88 15.79 13.93
C ILE A 259 -4.53 15.86 14.62
N ALA A 260 -4.35 15.12 15.71
CA ALA A 260 -3.07 14.89 16.36
C ALA A 260 -2.84 13.38 16.49
N TYR A 261 -1.62 12.93 16.22
CA TYR A 261 -1.28 11.50 16.27
C TYR A 261 0.13 11.25 16.78
N ALA A 262 0.29 10.14 17.49
CA ALA A 262 1.57 9.59 17.90
C ALA A 262 1.58 8.09 17.62
N THR A 263 2.52 7.61 16.81
CA THR A 263 2.45 6.27 16.25
C THR A 263 3.81 5.57 16.19
N GLN A 264 3.74 4.25 16.23
CA GLN A 264 4.81 3.33 15.85
C GLN A 264 4.29 2.43 14.73
N PRO A 265 4.93 2.39 13.55
CA PRO A 265 4.54 1.45 12.50
C PRO A 265 4.65 0.01 12.99
N VAL A 266 3.75 -0.85 12.54
CA VAL A 266 3.86 -2.29 12.78
C VAL A 266 4.96 -2.84 11.87
N GLN A 267 5.81 -3.68 12.44
CA GLN A 267 6.81 -4.46 11.72
C GLN A 267 6.23 -5.83 11.41
N ASN A 268 5.79 -6.01 10.17
CA ASN A 268 5.25 -7.26 9.68
C ASN A 268 6.35 -8.32 9.55
N ARG A 269 6.01 -9.57 9.88
CA ARG A 269 6.92 -10.71 9.84
C ARG A 269 6.34 -11.85 9.00
N THR A 270 7.23 -12.64 8.41
CA THR A 270 6.83 -13.67 7.42
C THR A 270 6.80 -15.09 7.99
N VAL A 271 7.12 -15.28 9.26
CA VAL A 271 7.49 -16.60 9.82
C VAL A 271 6.30 -17.30 10.48
N SER A 272 5.67 -16.67 11.46
CA SER A 272 4.68 -17.30 12.33
C SER A 272 3.40 -16.47 12.39
N ALA A 273 2.31 -17.08 12.84
CA ALA A 273 1.10 -16.36 13.17
C ALA A 273 1.29 -15.53 14.45
N PHE A 274 0.69 -14.35 14.51
CA PHE A 274 0.70 -13.41 15.64
C PHE A 274 2.11 -13.04 16.11
N ASP A 275 3.05 -12.84 15.16
CA ASP A 275 4.43 -12.44 15.46
C ASP A 275 4.76 -10.99 15.08
N ASP A 276 3.81 -10.23 14.59
CA ASP A 276 3.95 -8.81 14.27
C ASP A 276 4.06 -7.95 15.53
N VAL A 277 5.03 -7.04 15.52
CA VAL A 277 5.34 -6.20 16.69
C VAL A 277 5.39 -4.73 16.31
N SER A 278 5.19 -3.83 17.29
CA SER A 278 5.48 -2.41 17.11
C SER A 278 6.95 -2.21 16.79
N ASN A 279 7.25 -1.48 15.72
CA ASN A 279 8.64 -1.14 15.38
C ASN A 279 9.16 -0.07 16.34
N ARG A 280 9.92 -0.50 17.35
CA ARG A 280 10.48 0.41 18.36
C ARG A 280 11.58 1.32 17.83
N ASP A 281 12.15 0.99 16.68
CA ASP A 281 13.20 1.79 16.01
C ASP A 281 12.62 2.94 15.19
N LEU A 282 11.28 3.00 15.02
CA LEU A 282 10.65 3.98 14.19
C LEU A 282 9.43 4.59 14.89
N THR A 283 9.38 5.93 14.95
CA THR A 283 8.21 6.68 15.42
C THR A 283 7.78 7.71 14.38
N PHE A 284 6.49 7.91 14.27
CA PHE A 284 5.89 8.92 13.41
C PHE A 284 4.77 9.63 14.16
N SER A 285 4.92 10.91 14.41
CA SER A 285 3.96 11.72 15.19
C SER A 285 3.78 13.09 14.57
N GLY A 286 2.63 13.69 14.75
CA GLY A 286 2.37 15.00 14.16
C GLY A 286 0.99 15.57 14.42
N VAL A 287 0.74 16.66 13.72
CA VAL A 287 -0.55 17.37 13.70
C VAL A 287 -0.93 17.66 12.26
N ARG A 288 -2.21 17.52 11.95
CA ARG A 288 -2.79 17.79 10.64
C ARG A 288 -3.99 18.72 10.79
N PHE A 289 -4.18 19.61 9.85
CA PHE A 289 -5.39 20.40 9.69
C PHE A 289 -6.02 20.17 8.32
N GLU A 290 -7.33 20.30 8.28
CA GLU A 290 -8.12 20.29 7.04
C GLU A 290 -9.11 21.46 7.09
N ARG A 291 -9.27 22.17 5.99
CA ARG A 291 -10.20 23.29 5.83
C ARG A 291 -11.00 23.10 4.55
N GLN A 292 -12.28 22.81 4.70
CA GLN A 292 -13.21 22.67 3.58
C GLN A 292 -13.61 24.04 3.01
N ALA A 293 -13.95 24.05 1.72
CA ALA A 293 -14.47 25.22 0.99
C ALA A 293 -13.54 26.45 1.08
N VAL A 294 -12.27 26.25 0.71
CA VAL A 294 -11.31 27.30 0.42
C VAL A 294 -11.40 27.64 -1.07
N GLY A 295 -12.24 28.64 -1.41
CA GLY A 295 -12.63 28.84 -2.80
C GLY A 295 -13.36 27.60 -3.36
N PRO A 296 -13.01 27.11 -4.57
CA PRO A 296 -13.62 25.92 -5.18
C PRO A 296 -13.03 24.59 -4.69
N GLY A 297 -12.22 24.59 -3.64
CA GLY A 297 -11.53 23.39 -3.17
C GLY A 297 -11.38 23.31 -1.67
N ASP A 298 -10.63 22.30 -1.23
CA ASP A 298 -10.29 22.02 0.16
C ASP A 298 -8.77 22.10 0.35
N LEU A 299 -8.36 22.70 1.47
CA LEU A 299 -6.97 22.84 1.86
C LEU A 299 -6.67 21.90 3.03
N SER A 300 -5.60 21.16 2.96
CA SER A 300 -5.08 20.37 4.08
C SER A 300 -3.57 20.50 4.20
N GLY A 301 -3.03 20.18 5.35
CA GLY A 301 -1.60 20.15 5.57
C GLY A 301 -1.25 19.53 6.90
N TYR A 302 -0.02 19.08 7.04
CA TYR A 302 0.47 18.51 8.28
C TYR A 302 1.93 18.85 8.54
N TRP A 303 2.28 18.90 9.81
CA TRP A 303 3.63 18.77 10.29
C TRP A 303 3.78 17.43 11.01
N SER A 304 4.85 16.71 10.70
CA SER A 304 5.15 15.43 11.35
C SER A 304 6.63 15.30 11.65
N ARG A 305 6.91 14.57 12.72
CA ARG A 305 8.25 14.11 13.04
C ARG A 305 8.37 12.61 12.80
N TYR A 306 9.33 12.25 11.98
CA TYR A 306 9.74 10.88 11.69
C TYR A 306 11.10 10.64 12.32
N ASN A 307 11.21 9.67 13.23
CA ASN A 307 12.49 9.27 13.81
C ASN A 307 12.72 7.79 13.54
N ARG A 308 13.96 7.44 13.20
CA ARG A 308 14.41 6.07 13.00
C ARG A 308 15.80 5.88 13.61
N SER A 309 15.98 4.86 14.46
CA SER A 309 17.24 4.65 15.18
C SER A 309 18.41 4.33 14.25
N ASN A 310 18.16 3.57 13.18
CA ASN A 310 19.18 3.06 12.26
C ASN A 310 18.78 3.32 10.80
N ALA A 311 18.92 4.55 10.35
CA ALA A 311 18.73 4.91 8.95
C ALA A 311 19.98 4.58 8.13
N ARG A 312 19.76 4.22 6.86
CA ARG A 312 20.83 4.00 5.89
C ARG A 312 20.43 4.58 4.56
N PHE A 313 21.22 5.53 4.08
CA PHE A 313 21.15 6.14 2.74
C PHE A 313 22.42 5.76 1.97
N LEU A 314 22.56 6.20 0.73
CA LEU A 314 23.75 5.89 -0.09
C LEU A 314 25.05 6.39 0.55
N ASP A 315 25.01 7.57 1.18
CA ASP A 315 26.18 8.29 1.67
C ASP A 315 26.10 8.68 3.15
N ALA A 316 25.02 8.32 3.85
CA ALA A 316 24.85 8.61 5.27
C ALA A 316 24.15 7.47 6.00
N SER A 317 24.49 7.29 7.27
CA SER A 317 23.86 6.32 8.16
C SER A 317 23.87 6.80 9.60
N GLY A 318 22.97 6.24 10.41
CA GLY A 318 22.83 6.56 11.83
C GLY A 318 21.38 6.88 12.21
N ALA A 319 21.22 7.52 13.39
CA ALA A 319 19.90 7.94 13.84
C ALA A 319 19.37 9.04 12.92
N GLU A 320 18.13 8.85 12.44
CA GLU A 320 17.39 9.81 11.60
C GLU A 320 16.36 10.55 12.44
N ARG A 321 16.37 11.85 12.35
CA ARG A 321 15.33 12.74 12.84
C ARG A 321 14.91 13.65 11.70
N ARG A 322 13.67 13.48 11.22
CA ARG A 322 13.13 14.19 10.07
C ARG A 322 11.88 14.95 10.44
N ASP A 323 11.86 16.24 10.22
CA ASP A 323 10.66 17.08 10.24
C ASP A 323 10.10 17.14 8.82
N VAL A 324 8.80 16.90 8.72
CA VAL A 324 8.05 16.84 7.46
C VAL A 324 6.96 17.90 7.50
N TRP A 325 6.90 18.72 6.47
CA TRP A 325 5.92 19.77 6.28
C TRP A 325 5.18 19.51 4.97
N ASP A 326 3.88 19.33 5.05
CA ASP A 326 3.03 19.03 3.92
C ASP A 326 1.94 20.07 3.74
N LEU A 327 1.58 20.34 2.49
CA LEU A 327 0.45 21.20 2.13
C LEU A 327 -0.19 20.67 0.85
N ARG A 328 -1.51 20.50 0.89
CA ARG A 328 -2.30 20.01 -0.25
C ARG A 328 -3.50 20.91 -0.50
N TYR A 329 -3.81 21.13 -1.79
CA TYR A 329 -5.02 21.79 -2.25
C TYR A 329 -5.69 20.94 -3.33
N THR A 330 -6.93 20.52 -3.08
CA THR A 330 -7.71 19.70 -4.00
C THR A 330 -9.07 20.32 -4.27
N GLY A 331 -9.64 20.08 -5.44
CA GLY A 331 -10.95 20.62 -5.74
C GLY A 331 -11.52 20.20 -7.08
N THR A 332 -12.75 20.65 -7.32
CA THR A 332 -13.47 20.46 -8.58
C THR A 332 -14.23 21.73 -8.92
N GLN A 333 -14.10 22.21 -10.14
CA GLN A 333 -14.87 23.35 -10.65
C GLN A 333 -15.41 23.04 -12.05
N GLY A 334 -16.70 22.86 -12.15
CA GLY A 334 -17.35 22.42 -13.39
C GLY A 334 -16.85 21.04 -13.80
N ARG A 335 -16.15 20.97 -14.95
CA ARG A 335 -15.59 19.72 -15.47
C ARG A 335 -14.11 19.52 -15.17
N PHE A 336 -13.48 20.50 -14.53
CA PHE A 336 -12.09 20.47 -14.16
C PHE A 336 -11.92 20.03 -12.72
N ASP A 337 -11.02 19.09 -12.46
CA ASP A 337 -10.61 18.64 -11.14
C ASP A 337 -9.08 18.71 -10.99
N TRP A 338 -8.62 18.92 -9.76
CA TRP A 338 -7.20 18.98 -9.44
C TRP A 338 -6.90 18.46 -8.05
N ASP A 339 -5.67 18.03 -7.88
CA ASP A 339 -5.06 17.63 -6.61
C ASP A 339 -3.59 18.03 -6.66
N LEU A 340 -3.18 18.97 -5.82
CA LEU A 340 -1.83 19.51 -5.74
C LEU A 340 -1.33 19.30 -4.32
N GLU A 341 -0.16 18.67 -4.16
CA GLU A 341 0.45 18.37 -2.86
C GLU A 341 1.94 18.67 -2.91
N THR A 342 2.47 19.28 -1.87
CA THR A 342 3.90 19.58 -1.75
C THR A 342 4.39 19.20 -0.37
N MET A 343 5.62 18.71 -0.30
CA MET A 343 6.25 18.28 0.94
C MET A 343 7.69 18.78 1.03
N LEU A 344 8.05 19.31 2.19
CA LEU A 344 9.42 19.67 2.55
C LEU A 344 9.89 18.80 3.71
N GLN A 345 11.17 18.42 3.68
CA GLN A 345 11.79 17.59 4.71
C GLN A 345 13.11 18.21 5.16
N THR A 346 13.26 18.34 6.48
CA THR A 346 14.46 18.86 7.14
C THR A 346 14.85 17.95 8.30
N GLY A 347 16.08 18.06 8.80
CA GLY A 347 16.52 17.26 9.94
C GLY A 347 17.94 16.73 9.80
N THR A 348 18.20 15.55 10.36
CA THR A 348 19.54 14.93 10.35
C THR A 348 19.47 13.41 10.19
N VAL A 349 20.53 12.82 9.61
CA VAL A 349 20.85 11.39 9.65
C VAL A 349 22.30 11.27 10.10
N GLY A 350 22.54 10.74 11.31
CA GLY A 350 23.87 10.79 11.93
C GLY A 350 24.38 12.23 12.00
N SER A 351 25.51 12.51 11.37
CA SER A 351 26.10 13.85 11.24
C SER A 351 25.64 14.65 10.03
N SER A 352 24.94 14.03 9.08
CA SER A 352 24.50 14.69 7.84
C SER A 352 23.16 15.40 8.03
N SER A 353 23.00 16.59 7.44
CA SER A 353 21.77 17.37 7.45
C SER A 353 20.81 16.91 6.34
N ILE A 354 19.50 16.94 6.58
CA ILE A 354 18.48 16.64 5.58
C ILE A 354 17.93 17.94 4.99
N ARG A 355 17.81 17.98 3.66
CA ARG A 355 17.07 19.01 2.96
C ARG A 355 16.50 18.43 1.66
N ALA A 356 15.24 17.99 1.71
CA ALA A 356 14.58 17.31 0.61
C ALA A 356 13.18 17.89 0.37
N TRP A 357 12.64 17.66 -0.82
CA TRP A 357 11.32 18.15 -1.22
C TRP A 357 10.65 17.20 -2.19
N ALA A 358 9.31 17.28 -2.24
CA ALA A 358 8.50 16.62 -3.24
C ALA A 358 7.33 17.50 -3.68
N LEU A 359 6.86 17.26 -4.90
CA LEU A 359 5.65 17.82 -5.49
C LEU A 359 4.87 16.68 -6.13
N GLY A 360 3.57 16.59 -5.86
CA GLY A 360 2.63 15.71 -6.54
C GLY A 360 1.47 16.50 -7.10
N SER A 361 1.09 16.27 -8.35
CA SER A 361 -0.06 16.93 -8.94
C SER A 361 -0.81 16.02 -9.91
N ILE A 362 -2.12 16.10 -9.90
CA ILE A 362 -3.01 15.53 -10.90
C ILE A 362 -4.04 16.58 -11.24
N ALA A 363 -4.20 16.88 -12.53
CA ALA A 363 -5.27 17.73 -13.02
C ALA A 363 -6.00 17.03 -14.15
N GLY A 364 -7.33 17.13 -14.18
CA GLY A 364 -8.15 16.46 -15.15
C GLY A 364 -9.30 17.29 -15.66
N TYR A 365 -9.74 16.99 -16.86
CA TYR A 365 -10.91 17.60 -17.49
C TYR A 365 -11.82 16.52 -18.05
N ARG A 366 -13.11 16.56 -17.66
CA ARG A 366 -14.13 15.62 -18.14
C ARG A 366 -14.83 16.18 -19.37
N LEU A 367 -14.79 15.42 -20.44
CA LEU A 367 -15.44 15.76 -21.69
C LEU A 367 -16.92 15.34 -21.65
N ASP A 368 -17.77 16.13 -22.33
CA ASP A 368 -19.17 15.80 -22.56
C ASP A 368 -19.29 15.00 -23.86
N ALA A 369 -18.97 13.72 -23.76
CA ALA A 369 -18.95 12.81 -24.89
C ALA A 369 -19.34 11.40 -24.41
N PRO A 370 -19.68 10.47 -25.30
CA PRO A 370 -19.91 9.08 -24.96
C PRO A 370 -18.77 8.51 -24.12
N TRP A 371 -19.10 7.66 -23.13
CA TRP A 371 -18.18 7.06 -22.16
C TRP A 371 -17.53 8.06 -21.18
N SER A 372 -18.02 9.32 -21.12
CA SER A 372 -17.56 10.36 -20.19
C SER A 372 -16.02 10.44 -20.09
N PRO A 373 -15.30 10.68 -21.20
CA PRO A 373 -13.84 10.70 -21.20
C PRO A 373 -13.30 11.74 -20.21
N ARG A 374 -12.32 11.35 -19.39
CA ARG A 374 -11.53 12.27 -18.58
C ARG A 374 -10.10 12.24 -19.07
N VAL A 375 -9.63 13.35 -19.63
CA VAL A 375 -8.22 13.57 -19.95
C VAL A 375 -7.53 14.14 -18.72
N ALA A 376 -6.40 13.59 -18.31
CA ALA A 376 -5.67 14.07 -17.15
C ALA A 376 -4.17 14.12 -17.40
N LEU A 377 -3.52 15.01 -16.67
CA LEU A 377 -2.06 15.11 -16.57
C LEU A 377 -1.66 14.97 -15.10
N GLN A 378 -0.80 14.00 -14.83
CA GLN A 378 -0.12 13.83 -13.55
C GLN A 378 1.32 14.31 -13.71
N VAL A 379 1.79 15.16 -12.80
CA VAL A 379 3.18 15.61 -12.74
C VAL A 379 3.65 15.48 -11.30
N ASP A 380 4.73 14.72 -11.11
CA ASP A 380 5.35 14.49 -9.83
C ASP A 380 6.84 14.80 -9.90
N ALA A 381 7.39 15.30 -8.82
CA ALA A 381 8.83 15.50 -8.69
C ALA A 381 9.26 15.28 -7.22
N ALA A 382 10.44 14.70 -7.05
CA ALA A 382 11.05 14.52 -5.74
C ALA A 382 12.56 14.67 -5.84
N SER A 383 13.16 15.38 -4.88
CA SER A 383 14.58 15.64 -4.85
C SER A 383 15.42 14.38 -4.70
N GLY A 384 16.59 14.38 -5.34
CA GLY A 384 17.71 13.48 -5.10
C GLY A 384 18.88 14.18 -4.42
N ASP A 385 19.93 13.43 -4.14
CA ASP A 385 21.17 13.98 -3.62
C ASP A 385 22.11 14.39 -4.78
N ARG A 386 22.30 15.72 -4.92
CA ARG A 386 23.09 16.29 -6.03
C ARG A 386 24.60 16.19 -5.78
N HIS A 387 25.00 16.17 -4.51
CA HIS A 387 26.39 16.23 -4.11
C HIS A 387 26.66 15.19 -2.99
N PRO A 388 26.70 13.89 -3.33
CA PRO A 388 26.97 12.83 -2.35
C PRO A 388 28.24 13.11 -1.57
N HIS A 389 28.25 12.79 -0.28
CA HIS A 389 29.37 12.96 0.66
C HIS A 389 29.69 14.42 1.05
N ASP A 390 28.81 15.37 0.82
CA ASP A 390 28.97 16.76 1.27
C ASP A 390 28.43 17.04 2.69
N GLY A 391 27.96 16.00 3.39
CA GLY A 391 27.35 16.09 4.72
C GLY A 391 25.89 16.55 4.68
N ARG A 392 25.25 16.49 3.52
CA ARG A 392 23.85 16.81 3.31
C ARG A 392 23.16 15.73 2.49
N ILE A 393 21.95 15.35 2.90
CA ILE A 393 21.10 14.38 2.20
C ILE A 393 20.02 15.16 1.46
N GLY A 394 20.07 15.12 0.14
CA GLY A 394 19.06 15.69 -0.75
C GLY A 394 17.95 14.71 -1.13
N THR A 395 18.18 13.41 -0.93
CA THR A 395 17.22 12.36 -1.30
C THR A 395 15.93 12.45 -0.48
N PHE A 396 14.81 12.62 -1.18
CA PHE A 396 13.48 12.62 -0.56
C PHE A 396 13.13 11.24 -0.01
N ASN A 397 12.54 11.19 1.18
CA ASN A 397 11.99 9.98 1.78
C ASN A 397 10.46 10.00 1.65
N PRO A 398 9.83 9.12 0.87
CA PRO A 398 8.39 9.10 0.69
C PRO A 398 7.62 8.57 1.92
N LEU A 399 8.27 8.27 3.04
CA LEU A 399 7.71 7.81 4.31
C LEU A 399 7.01 6.44 4.19
N PHE A 400 5.69 6.41 4.04
CA PHE A 400 4.85 5.21 3.94
C PHE A 400 4.04 5.24 2.64
N PRO A 401 4.70 5.26 1.45
CA PRO A 401 4.02 5.52 0.18
C PRO A 401 3.12 4.37 -0.24
N ASN A 402 2.10 4.70 -1.05
CA ASN A 402 1.32 3.70 -1.76
C ASN A 402 2.15 3.12 -2.91
N GLY A 403 2.36 1.81 -2.89
CA GLY A 403 3.08 1.10 -3.95
C GLY A 403 2.44 1.19 -5.35
N TYR A 404 1.16 1.58 -5.44
CA TYR A 404 0.39 1.69 -6.69
C TYR A 404 0.27 3.11 -7.23
N TYR A 405 0.91 4.07 -6.63
CA TYR A 405 0.70 5.46 -7.03
C TYR A 405 1.02 5.72 -8.50
N PHE A 406 2.04 5.07 -9.04
CA PHE A 406 2.37 5.14 -10.46
C PHE A 406 1.71 4.01 -11.27
N THR A 407 1.99 2.77 -10.94
CA THR A 407 1.44 1.55 -11.56
C THR A 407 1.39 0.42 -10.52
N LEU A 408 0.60 -0.64 -10.78
CA LEU A 408 0.62 -1.88 -9.97
C LEU A 408 2.01 -2.56 -10.00
N ALA A 409 2.76 -2.39 -11.09
CA ALA A 409 4.07 -3.00 -11.25
C ALA A 409 5.11 -2.51 -10.23
N GLY A 410 4.93 -1.30 -9.65
CA GLY A 410 5.84 -0.74 -8.66
C GLY A 410 7.29 -0.55 -9.14
N PHE A 411 7.52 -0.37 -10.43
CA PHE A 411 8.87 -0.28 -11.04
C PHE A 411 9.73 0.82 -10.45
N THR A 412 9.13 1.97 -10.10
CA THR A 412 9.84 3.14 -9.57
C THR A 412 9.18 3.68 -8.31
N GLY A 413 9.98 4.30 -7.44
CA GLY A 413 9.57 4.94 -6.20
C GLY A 413 9.57 6.47 -6.29
N TYR A 414 9.06 7.12 -5.24
CA TYR A 414 8.91 8.56 -5.16
C TYR A 414 10.16 9.22 -4.54
N SER A 415 11.34 9.01 -5.16
CA SER A 415 12.63 9.59 -4.72
C SER A 415 13.52 9.83 -5.92
N ASN A 416 14.23 10.95 -5.97
CA ASN A 416 15.06 11.37 -7.11
C ASN A 416 14.34 11.20 -8.45
N LEU A 417 13.13 11.74 -8.56
CA LEU A 417 12.20 11.48 -9.64
C LEU A 417 11.63 12.78 -10.20
N ILE A 418 11.49 12.85 -11.51
CA ILE A 418 10.57 13.72 -12.24
C ILE A 418 9.70 12.80 -13.09
N HIS A 419 8.39 12.92 -12.98
CA HIS A 419 7.42 12.06 -13.64
C HIS A 419 6.32 12.89 -14.30
N VAL A 420 6.00 12.57 -15.55
CA VAL A 420 4.92 13.20 -16.33
C VAL A 420 4.07 12.09 -16.93
N LYS A 421 2.76 12.07 -16.62
CA LYS A 421 1.84 11.01 -17.04
C LYS A 421 0.54 11.58 -17.59
N PRO A 422 0.46 11.87 -18.91
CA PRO A 422 -0.83 12.05 -19.57
C PRO A 422 -1.63 10.74 -19.54
N SER A 423 -2.94 10.85 -19.35
CA SER A 423 -3.86 9.71 -19.27
C SER A 423 -5.26 10.04 -19.77
N VAL A 424 -5.97 9.00 -20.18
CA VAL A 424 -7.39 9.05 -20.52
C VAL A 424 -8.10 7.95 -19.76
N THR A 425 -9.17 8.33 -19.06
CA THR A 425 -10.09 7.38 -18.42
C THR A 425 -11.41 7.42 -19.14
N LEU A 426 -11.96 6.26 -19.48
CA LEU A 426 -13.25 6.07 -20.14
C LEU A 426 -14.18 5.26 -19.22
N LYS A 427 -15.48 5.54 -19.25
CA LYS A 427 -16.53 4.77 -18.56
C LYS A 427 -17.56 4.26 -19.55
N PRO A 428 -17.28 3.14 -20.26
CA PRO A 428 -18.21 2.58 -21.25
C PRO A 428 -19.56 2.16 -20.64
N SER A 429 -19.55 1.79 -19.35
CA SER A 429 -20.75 1.49 -18.55
C SER A 429 -20.55 1.97 -17.11
N PRO A 430 -21.62 2.02 -16.28
CA PRO A 430 -21.50 2.35 -14.85
C PRO A 430 -20.56 1.43 -14.08
N ASN A 431 -20.38 0.20 -14.55
CA ASN A 431 -19.62 -0.85 -13.87
C ASN A 431 -18.21 -1.05 -14.44
N LEU A 432 -17.84 -0.37 -15.54
CA LEU A 432 -16.55 -0.56 -16.20
C LEU A 432 -15.83 0.78 -16.38
N ALA A 433 -14.61 0.87 -15.89
CA ALA A 433 -13.70 1.98 -16.14
C ALA A 433 -12.44 1.47 -16.85
N LEU A 434 -12.00 2.18 -17.88
CA LEU A 434 -10.79 1.88 -18.65
C LEU A 434 -9.82 3.05 -18.52
N LEU A 435 -8.54 2.76 -18.27
CA LEU A 435 -7.46 3.73 -18.22
C LEU A 435 -6.41 3.38 -19.27
N GLY A 436 -6.02 4.38 -20.06
CA GLY A 436 -4.80 4.36 -20.87
C GLY A 436 -3.89 5.50 -20.45
N ALA A 437 -2.60 5.24 -20.25
CA ALA A 437 -1.64 6.25 -19.82
C ALA A 437 -0.25 6.02 -20.42
N LEU A 438 0.49 7.13 -20.56
CA LEU A 438 1.90 7.15 -20.91
C LEU A 438 2.66 7.81 -19.75
N GLY A 439 3.66 7.15 -19.19
CA GLY A 439 4.50 7.72 -18.13
C GLY A 439 5.90 7.99 -18.64
N PHE A 440 6.41 9.18 -18.40
CA PHE A 440 7.77 9.60 -18.73
C PHE A 440 8.51 9.91 -17.45
N GLN A 441 9.72 9.37 -17.27
CA GLN A 441 10.45 9.47 -16.01
C GLN A 441 11.90 9.89 -16.22
N TRP A 442 12.33 10.81 -15.37
CA TRP A 442 13.72 11.24 -15.26
C TRP A 442 14.13 11.20 -13.79
N ARG A 443 15.41 11.04 -13.54
CA ARG A 443 15.98 11.40 -12.23
C ARG A 443 16.00 12.93 -12.09
N GLU A 444 15.81 13.42 -10.86
CA GLU A 444 15.99 14.86 -10.56
C GLU A 444 17.48 15.23 -10.64
N THR A 445 18.36 14.30 -10.25
CA THR A 445 19.81 14.45 -10.36
C THR A 445 20.51 13.14 -10.74
N THR A 446 21.62 13.23 -11.48
CA THR A 446 22.47 12.07 -11.77
C THR A 446 23.40 11.70 -10.61
N GLY A 447 23.60 12.59 -9.63
CA GLY A 447 24.40 12.30 -8.42
C GLY A 447 23.84 11.18 -7.56
N ASP A 448 22.52 10.98 -7.64
CA ASP A 448 21.79 9.98 -6.86
C ASP A 448 21.32 8.80 -7.72
N ALA A 449 20.73 7.77 -7.10
CA ALA A 449 20.26 6.56 -7.75
C ALA A 449 18.85 6.70 -8.37
N VAL A 450 18.47 5.71 -9.17
CA VAL A 450 17.06 5.37 -9.43
C VAL A 450 16.54 4.57 -8.24
N TYR A 451 15.31 4.87 -7.79
CA TYR A 451 14.67 4.22 -6.65
C TYR A 451 13.43 3.45 -7.06
N GLN A 452 13.20 2.31 -6.40
CA GLN A 452 11.94 1.57 -6.40
C GLN A 452 11.09 1.91 -5.18
N GLN A 453 9.93 1.25 -5.07
CA GLN A 453 9.06 1.37 -3.90
C GLN A 453 9.83 1.05 -2.59
N GLY A 454 9.39 1.71 -1.50
CA GLY A 454 10.06 1.56 -0.20
C GLY A 454 11.45 2.19 -0.13
N ASN A 455 11.79 3.08 -1.06
CA ASN A 455 13.09 3.77 -1.14
C ASN A 455 14.28 2.82 -1.41
N ALA A 456 14.00 1.68 -2.06
CA ALA A 456 15.03 0.72 -2.43
C ALA A 456 15.81 1.22 -3.66
N VAL A 457 17.13 1.25 -3.55
CA VAL A 457 18.02 1.65 -4.66
C VAL A 457 18.00 0.60 -5.76
N VAL A 458 17.85 1.02 -7.02
CA VAL A 458 18.14 0.17 -8.18
C VAL A 458 19.66 0.04 -8.30
N PRO A 459 20.24 -1.17 -8.10
CA PRO A 459 21.68 -1.34 -8.01
C PRO A 459 22.42 -0.82 -9.23
N GLY A 460 23.57 -0.17 -9.02
CA GLY A 460 24.45 0.29 -10.08
C GLY A 460 24.00 1.55 -10.82
N THR A 461 22.89 2.22 -10.42
CA THR A 461 22.40 3.43 -11.08
C THR A 461 22.93 4.73 -10.48
N ALA A 462 23.41 4.72 -9.22
CA ALA A 462 23.95 5.90 -8.55
C ALA A 462 25.18 6.46 -9.30
N GLY A 463 25.15 7.75 -9.62
CA GLY A 463 26.23 8.43 -10.32
C GLY A 463 26.49 7.98 -11.77
N LYS A 464 25.62 7.13 -12.35
CA LYS A 464 25.79 6.58 -13.71
C LYS A 464 24.64 6.96 -14.63
N GLY A 465 24.97 7.07 -15.92
CA GLY A 465 24.03 7.39 -16.99
C GLY A 465 23.48 8.81 -16.93
N GLY A 466 22.56 9.11 -17.84
CA GLY A 466 21.88 10.40 -17.94
C GLY A 466 20.71 10.54 -16.96
N LEU A 467 19.99 11.65 -17.07
CA LEU A 467 18.77 11.88 -16.29
C LEU A 467 17.63 10.94 -16.69
N TRP A 468 17.55 10.53 -17.96
CA TRP A 468 16.46 9.72 -18.50
C TRP A 468 16.38 8.34 -17.84
N THR A 469 15.32 8.13 -17.05
CA THR A 469 15.05 6.86 -16.38
C THR A 469 14.30 5.89 -17.29
N GLY A 470 13.35 6.40 -18.09
CA GLY A 470 12.57 5.59 -19.01
C GLY A 470 11.14 6.08 -19.20
N MET A 471 10.39 5.35 -20.01
CA MET A 471 8.96 5.57 -20.21
C MET A 471 8.17 4.29 -20.08
N TYR A 472 6.89 4.40 -19.80
CA TYR A 472 6.00 3.26 -19.79
C TYR A 472 4.64 3.55 -20.42
N VAL A 473 4.03 2.49 -20.97
CA VAL A 473 2.64 2.45 -21.37
C VAL A 473 1.87 1.65 -20.32
N GLN A 474 0.74 2.16 -19.85
CA GLN A 474 -0.14 1.50 -18.90
C GLN A 474 -1.55 1.40 -19.46
N LEU A 475 -2.11 0.21 -19.42
CA LEU A 475 -3.52 -0.07 -19.69
C LEU A 475 -4.13 -0.73 -18.46
N ARG A 476 -5.32 -0.25 -18.05
CA ARG A 476 -6.02 -0.80 -16.90
C ARG A 476 -7.52 -0.82 -17.16
N ALA A 477 -8.16 -1.91 -16.74
CA ALA A 477 -9.62 -2.04 -16.68
C ALA A 477 -10.02 -2.35 -15.24
N ASP A 478 -10.97 -1.59 -14.68
CA ASP A 478 -11.60 -1.83 -13.39
C ASP A 478 -13.07 -2.14 -13.63
N TRP A 479 -13.55 -3.27 -13.12
CA TRP A 479 -14.88 -3.77 -13.34
C TRP A 479 -15.60 -4.13 -12.04
N THR A 480 -16.73 -3.46 -11.74
CA THR A 480 -17.67 -3.86 -10.70
C THR A 480 -18.54 -4.99 -11.25
N ILE A 481 -18.14 -6.24 -10.98
CA ILE A 481 -18.80 -7.45 -11.48
C ILE A 481 -20.14 -7.65 -10.78
N ALA A 482 -20.17 -7.44 -9.46
CA ALA A 482 -21.36 -7.48 -8.61
C ALA A 482 -21.20 -6.46 -7.47
N ALA A 483 -22.22 -6.25 -6.67
CA ALA A 483 -22.22 -5.30 -5.56
C ALA A 483 -21.02 -5.49 -4.59
N ASN A 484 -20.57 -6.72 -4.44
CA ASN A 484 -19.51 -7.11 -3.49
C ASN A 484 -18.26 -7.69 -4.19
N LEU A 485 -18.23 -7.71 -5.53
CA LEU A 485 -17.15 -8.31 -6.31
C LEU A 485 -16.63 -7.31 -7.34
N ILE A 486 -15.34 -6.98 -7.22
CA ILE A 486 -14.62 -6.07 -8.10
C ILE A 486 -13.46 -6.83 -8.74
N GLY A 487 -13.29 -6.65 -10.05
CA GLY A 487 -12.16 -7.17 -10.80
C GLY A 487 -11.30 -6.04 -11.36
N ALA A 488 -10.01 -6.27 -11.55
CA ALA A 488 -9.12 -5.38 -12.27
C ALA A 488 -8.11 -6.16 -13.09
N ILE A 489 -7.74 -5.60 -14.25
CA ILE A 489 -6.64 -6.09 -15.08
C ILE A 489 -5.75 -4.89 -15.40
N GLU A 490 -4.44 -5.04 -15.25
CA GLU A 490 -3.46 -4.04 -15.63
C GLU A 490 -2.32 -4.66 -16.42
N ALA A 491 -1.90 -3.98 -17.49
CA ALA A 491 -0.71 -4.29 -18.27
C ALA A 491 0.19 -3.05 -18.33
N VAL A 492 1.49 -3.24 -18.13
CA VAL A 492 2.50 -2.18 -18.19
C VAL A 492 3.71 -2.67 -18.98
N HIS A 493 4.15 -1.88 -19.98
CA HIS A 493 5.43 -2.04 -20.63
C HIS A 493 6.33 -0.87 -20.25
N PHE A 494 7.47 -1.14 -19.63
CA PHE A 494 8.47 -0.13 -19.24
C PHE A 494 9.71 -0.23 -20.13
N GLN A 495 9.96 0.81 -20.92
CA GLN A 495 11.19 0.98 -21.71
C GLN A 495 12.22 1.73 -20.88
N VAL A 496 13.33 1.06 -20.54
CA VAL A 496 14.38 1.63 -19.67
C VAL A 496 15.19 2.70 -20.37
N GLY A 497 15.56 3.74 -19.61
CA GLY A 497 16.49 4.77 -20.03
C GLY A 497 17.95 4.42 -19.76
N ASP A 498 18.83 5.39 -19.99
CA ASP A 498 20.28 5.19 -19.97
C ASP A 498 20.83 4.81 -18.60
N ALA A 499 20.26 5.37 -17.53
CA ALA A 499 20.69 5.08 -16.16
C ALA A 499 20.54 3.59 -15.82
N ILE A 500 19.39 3.01 -16.15
CA ILE A 500 19.08 1.60 -15.87
C ILE A 500 19.83 0.70 -16.86
N ARG A 501 19.91 1.09 -18.14
CA ARG A 501 20.64 0.32 -19.16
C ARG A 501 22.13 0.20 -18.86
N GLN A 502 22.78 1.28 -18.39
CA GLN A 502 24.19 1.26 -17.99
C GLN A 502 24.45 0.46 -16.70
N ALA A 503 23.42 0.26 -15.89
CA ALA A 503 23.48 -0.64 -14.74
C ALA A 503 23.26 -2.12 -15.12
N GLY A 504 23.05 -2.43 -16.42
CA GLY A 504 22.79 -3.78 -16.92
C GLY A 504 21.31 -4.16 -16.97
N GLY A 505 20.40 -3.19 -16.77
CA GLY A 505 18.97 -3.43 -16.84
C GLY A 505 18.42 -3.39 -18.27
N HIS A 506 17.25 -3.99 -18.45
CA HIS A 506 16.52 -4.05 -19.72
C HIS A 506 15.03 -3.72 -19.51
N ASN A 507 14.27 -3.61 -20.60
CA ASN A 507 12.83 -3.35 -20.56
C ASN A 507 12.10 -4.39 -19.72
N ALA A 508 10.96 -3.98 -19.16
CA ALA A 508 10.18 -4.82 -18.25
C ALA A 508 8.70 -4.80 -18.64
N ASP A 509 8.11 -5.99 -18.64
CA ASP A 509 6.68 -6.22 -18.86
C ASP A 509 6.01 -6.70 -17.57
N TYR A 510 4.84 -6.16 -17.29
CA TYR A 510 4.03 -6.53 -16.13
C TYR A 510 2.58 -6.73 -16.55
N VAL A 511 1.97 -7.79 -16.04
CA VAL A 511 0.52 -8.01 -16.10
C VAL A 511 0.03 -8.42 -14.72
N GLY A 512 -1.03 -7.76 -14.25
CA GLY A 512 -1.72 -8.08 -13.01
C GLY A 512 -3.21 -8.31 -13.27
N VAL A 513 -3.77 -9.35 -12.66
CA VAL A 513 -5.20 -9.66 -12.66
C VAL A 513 -5.65 -9.78 -11.21
N GLU A 514 -6.62 -8.97 -10.80
CA GLU A 514 -7.07 -8.88 -9.41
C GLU A 514 -8.58 -9.12 -9.30
N LEU A 515 -8.98 -9.87 -8.27
CA LEU A 515 -10.36 -9.99 -7.81
C LEU A 515 -10.42 -9.62 -6.33
N LYS A 516 -11.39 -8.77 -5.98
CA LYS A 516 -11.71 -8.37 -4.59
C LYS A 516 -13.16 -8.69 -4.30
N TYR A 517 -13.38 -9.40 -3.21
CA TYR A 517 -14.71 -9.65 -2.66
C TYR A 517 -14.78 -9.08 -1.25
N GLY A 518 -15.88 -8.37 -0.94
CA GLY A 518 -16.14 -7.82 0.38
C GLY A 518 -17.56 -8.12 0.83
N TRP A 519 -17.70 -8.64 2.03
CA TRP A 519 -19.01 -8.83 2.67
C TRP A 519 -19.00 -8.36 4.12
#